data_faefde7d5b9d5fd9982ee683af43a7b0
#
_entry.id   faefde7d5b9d5fd9982ee683af43a7b0
#
_cell.length_a   1.000
_cell.length_b   1.000
_cell.length_c   1.000
_cell.angle_alpha   90.00
_cell.angle_beta   90.00
_cell.angle_gamma   90.00
#
_symmetry.space_group_name_H-M   'P 1'
#
loop_
_entity.id
_entity.type
_entity.pdbx_description
1 polymer ?
#
loop_
_entity_poly.entity_id
_entity_poly.type
_entity_poly.pdbx_seq_one_letter_code
_entity_poly.pdbx_strand_id
1 'polypeptide(L)'
;MRHRSLWRTPDFLKLWTGETVSLLGSQVSLLAIPLAAITVLHASNFQVGALSACETVPFLLVGLPAGVWVDRWRRRPVLISADIGRAVMLGSIPVAYSMGWLSLGQLYTVAILTGVGTVFFDVAYQAYLPRLVERERLVDGNGKLEISRSGAQIAGPGLAGELIHVLGTANAVAADAISFVVSALGIGAIRKPEPVRDAHSSARMGAQIREGLGYVLHHPVLRRIAGATGTSNFFGGIMTPVLLLFMVRGLHFGAGEIGLVLLLGNLGFLAGAVLAAPVARWLGLGTAIWLSMAVWGMGAILAPLATRTDGFALLVVSGFVLAVSSPVYNVNQVSLRQAICPDRLQGRMNATMRFLVWGTLPIGGLVGGVLASTIGLRSTLWVAALGGALAFLWVIARPVRSLEQVPSAVPIEDAALGQARQALLDGSSPGATYAIDVVEVVDGRPHDLVEAAEAVDDVVYDGVR
;
A
#
# COMPACT_ATOMS: atom_id res chain seq x y z
N MET A 1 26.26 24.68 -10.23
CA MET A 1 26.79 23.32 -10.50
C MET A 1 25.77 22.56 -11.33
N ARG A 2 26.13 22.06 -12.53
CA ARG A 2 25.21 21.23 -13.36
C ARG A 2 24.94 19.93 -12.62
N HIS A 3 23.75 19.75 -12.08
CA HIS A 3 23.33 18.49 -11.45
C HIS A 3 23.43 17.37 -12.49
N ARG A 4 24.37 16.46 -12.31
CA ARG A 4 24.48 15.26 -13.14
C ARG A 4 23.20 14.44 -12.96
N SER A 5 22.49 14.18 -14.05
CA SER A 5 21.26 13.35 -14.05
C SER A 5 21.49 12.01 -13.31
N LEU A 6 20.51 11.51 -12.54
CA LEU A 6 20.57 10.20 -11.87
C LEU A 6 20.84 9.04 -12.85
N TRP A 7 20.46 9.23 -14.12
CA TRP A 7 20.80 8.30 -15.22
C TRP A 7 22.30 8.14 -15.47
N ARG A 8 23.17 8.96 -14.86
CA ARG A 8 24.62 8.88 -14.92
C ARG A 8 25.26 8.43 -13.61
N THR A 9 24.45 8.00 -12.62
CA THR A 9 24.91 7.49 -11.34
C THR A 9 24.87 5.96 -11.39
N PRO A 10 26.04 5.26 -11.54
CA PRO A 10 26.05 3.81 -11.80
C PRO A 10 25.35 3.00 -10.70
N ASP A 11 25.52 3.38 -9.44
CA ASP A 11 24.93 2.64 -8.32
C ASP A 11 23.41 2.83 -8.24
N PHE A 12 22.89 4.01 -8.62
CA PHE A 12 21.45 4.22 -8.76
C PHE A 12 20.86 3.39 -9.92
N LEU A 13 21.57 3.33 -11.07
CA LEU A 13 21.12 2.54 -12.20
C LEU A 13 21.04 1.05 -11.88
N LYS A 14 22.01 0.50 -11.14
CA LYS A 14 21.99 -0.91 -10.70
C LYS A 14 20.77 -1.21 -9.82
N LEU A 15 20.46 -0.31 -8.86
CA LEU A 15 19.26 -0.44 -8.03
C LEU A 15 17.99 -0.32 -8.88
N TRP A 16 17.91 0.71 -9.73
CA TRP A 16 16.75 1.00 -10.55
C TRP A 16 16.45 -0.11 -11.57
N THR A 17 17.47 -0.62 -12.27
CA THR A 17 17.28 -1.70 -13.25
C THR A 17 16.87 -3.01 -12.55
N GLY A 18 17.53 -3.36 -11.45
CA GLY A 18 17.17 -4.55 -10.66
C GLY A 18 15.72 -4.49 -10.19
N GLU A 19 15.33 -3.37 -9.60
CA GLU A 19 13.95 -3.15 -9.10
C GLU A 19 12.93 -3.18 -10.25
N THR A 20 13.23 -2.51 -11.38
CA THR A 20 12.30 -2.49 -12.53
C THR A 20 12.06 -3.88 -13.10
N VAL A 21 13.12 -4.69 -13.25
CA VAL A 21 13.01 -6.07 -13.72
C VAL A 21 12.24 -6.93 -12.72
N SER A 22 12.52 -6.78 -11.43
CA SER A 22 11.83 -7.49 -10.36
C SER A 22 10.33 -7.12 -10.27
N LEU A 23 9.98 -5.84 -10.44
CA LEU A 23 8.58 -5.40 -10.48
C LEU A 23 7.79 -6.04 -11.64
N LEU A 24 8.40 -6.15 -12.82
CA LEU A 24 7.79 -6.83 -13.98
C LEU A 24 7.66 -8.34 -13.74
N GLY A 25 8.72 -8.97 -13.20
CA GLY A 25 8.69 -10.39 -12.84
C GLY A 25 7.59 -10.71 -11.83
N SER A 26 7.45 -9.88 -10.80
CA SER A 26 6.42 -10.08 -9.76
C SER A 26 4.99 -10.00 -10.30
N GLN A 27 4.73 -9.24 -11.38
CA GLN A 27 3.43 -9.27 -12.05
C GLN A 27 3.16 -10.64 -12.70
N VAL A 28 4.22 -11.35 -13.14
CA VAL A 28 4.07 -12.71 -13.69
C VAL A 28 3.66 -13.68 -12.59
N SER A 29 4.35 -13.69 -11.44
CA SER A 29 4.02 -14.58 -10.32
C SER A 29 2.64 -14.30 -9.74
N LEU A 30 2.25 -13.02 -9.63
CA LEU A 30 0.94 -12.60 -9.15
C LEU A 30 -0.23 -13.20 -9.96
N LEU A 31 -0.03 -13.42 -11.24
CA LEU A 31 -1.01 -14.07 -12.12
C LEU A 31 -0.76 -15.59 -12.24
N ALA A 32 0.50 -16.00 -12.37
CA ALA A 32 0.87 -17.39 -12.67
C ALA A 32 0.60 -18.35 -11.49
N ILE A 33 0.88 -17.94 -10.25
CA ILE A 33 0.71 -18.81 -9.08
C ILE A 33 -0.77 -19.17 -8.85
N PRO A 34 -1.72 -18.22 -8.78
CA PRO A 34 -3.13 -18.58 -8.70
C PRO A 34 -3.65 -19.37 -9.92
N LEU A 35 -3.18 -19.02 -11.12
CA LEU A 35 -3.55 -19.79 -12.33
C LEU A 35 -3.00 -21.22 -12.29
N ALA A 36 -1.77 -21.46 -11.81
CA ALA A 36 -1.23 -22.80 -11.63
C ALA A 36 -2.06 -23.61 -10.62
N ALA A 37 -2.48 -22.98 -9.51
CA ALA A 37 -3.38 -23.60 -8.55
C ALA A 37 -4.72 -24.02 -9.22
N ILE A 38 -5.29 -23.15 -10.07
CA ILE A 38 -6.59 -23.39 -10.71
C ILE A 38 -6.49 -24.41 -11.83
N THR A 39 -5.49 -24.29 -12.73
CA THR A 39 -5.42 -25.03 -13.98
C THR A 39 -4.60 -26.33 -13.90
N VAL A 40 -3.54 -26.35 -13.09
CA VAL A 40 -2.65 -27.50 -12.91
C VAL A 40 -3.07 -28.37 -11.74
N LEU A 41 -3.35 -27.75 -10.59
CA LEU A 41 -3.68 -28.48 -9.36
C LEU A 41 -5.19 -28.60 -9.13
N HIS A 42 -6.00 -28.05 -10.01
CA HIS A 42 -7.47 -28.08 -9.92
C HIS A 42 -8.01 -27.66 -8.55
N ALA A 43 -7.33 -26.66 -7.91
CA ALA A 43 -7.63 -26.17 -6.58
C ALA A 43 -9.09 -25.73 -6.46
N SER A 44 -9.75 -26.05 -5.35
CA SER A 44 -11.11 -25.59 -5.05
C SER A 44 -11.18 -24.07 -4.91
N ASN A 45 -12.39 -23.49 -4.93
CA ASN A 45 -12.57 -22.06 -4.76
C ASN A 45 -12.02 -21.56 -3.41
N PHE A 46 -12.23 -22.36 -2.35
CA PHE A 46 -11.66 -22.07 -1.02
C PHE A 46 -10.12 -22.07 -1.03
N GLN A 47 -9.51 -23.07 -1.70
CA GLN A 47 -8.05 -23.18 -1.77
C GLN A 47 -7.40 -22.01 -2.50
N VAL A 48 -8.05 -21.47 -3.53
CA VAL A 48 -7.56 -20.27 -4.25
C VAL A 48 -7.72 -19.02 -3.35
N GLY A 49 -8.83 -18.89 -2.62
CA GLY A 49 -9.01 -17.83 -1.63
C GLY A 49 -7.97 -17.88 -0.51
N ALA A 50 -7.67 -19.10 -0.01
CA ALA A 50 -6.62 -19.32 0.98
C ALA A 50 -5.22 -18.97 0.44
N LEU A 51 -4.94 -19.25 -0.84
CA LEU A 51 -3.69 -18.86 -1.49
C LEU A 51 -3.52 -17.34 -1.52
N SER A 52 -4.55 -16.61 -1.92
CA SER A 52 -4.55 -15.15 -1.90
C SER A 52 -4.35 -14.59 -0.47
N ALA A 53 -4.93 -15.25 0.54
CA ALA A 53 -4.68 -14.88 1.94
C ALA A 53 -3.22 -15.14 2.34
N CYS A 54 -2.61 -16.26 1.91
CA CYS A 54 -1.20 -16.57 2.17
C CYS A 54 -0.24 -15.53 1.57
N GLU A 55 -0.56 -14.95 0.41
CA GLU A 55 0.23 -13.88 -0.22
C GLU A 55 0.23 -12.58 0.60
N THR A 56 -0.87 -12.29 1.30
CA THR A 56 -1.09 -11.01 1.98
C THR A 56 -0.88 -11.05 3.49
N VAL A 57 -1.03 -12.22 4.14
CA VAL A 57 -0.81 -12.42 5.59
C VAL A 57 0.56 -11.92 6.08
N PRO A 58 1.69 -12.08 5.35
CA PRO A 58 2.98 -11.58 5.80
C PRO A 58 3.01 -10.08 6.08
N PHE A 59 2.27 -9.28 5.31
CA PHE A 59 2.17 -7.83 5.54
C PHE A 59 1.49 -7.51 6.89
N LEU A 60 0.54 -8.34 7.32
CA LEU A 60 -0.14 -8.20 8.60
C LEU A 60 0.76 -8.63 9.76
N LEU A 61 1.38 -9.81 9.66
CA LEU A 61 2.10 -10.43 10.77
C LEU A 61 3.52 -9.88 10.95
N VAL A 62 4.22 -9.64 9.82
CA VAL A 62 5.65 -9.30 9.81
C VAL A 62 5.88 -7.82 9.53
N GLY A 63 4.91 -7.09 8.96
CA GLY A 63 5.10 -5.71 8.52
C GLY A 63 5.56 -4.74 9.62
N LEU A 64 4.99 -4.84 10.83
CA LEU A 64 5.41 -4.00 11.97
C LEU A 64 6.78 -4.44 12.56
N PRO A 65 7.02 -5.74 12.86
CA PRO A 65 8.32 -6.20 13.34
C PRO A 65 9.46 -5.96 12.35
N ALA A 66 9.22 -6.12 11.05
CA ALA A 66 10.25 -5.94 10.01
C ALA A 66 10.89 -4.56 10.05
N GLY A 67 10.10 -3.51 10.33
CA GLY A 67 10.63 -2.15 10.49
C GLY A 67 11.70 -2.06 11.56
N VAL A 68 11.42 -2.64 12.74
CA VAL A 68 12.36 -2.64 13.88
C VAL A 68 13.60 -3.47 13.59
N TRP A 69 13.47 -4.61 12.92
CA TRP A 69 14.61 -5.47 12.60
C TRP A 69 15.50 -4.87 11.52
N VAL A 70 14.89 -4.35 10.43
CA VAL A 70 15.63 -3.68 9.35
C VAL A 70 16.35 -2.44 9.83
N ASP A 71 15.81 -1.73 10.82
CA ASP A 71 16.50 -0.58 11.42
C ASP A 71 17.78 -0.98 12.16
N ARG A 72 17.88 -2.20 12.67
CA ARG A 72 19.07 -2.73 13.35
C ARG A 72 20.10 -3.37 12.41
N TRP A 73 19.68 -3.79 11.22
CA TRP A 73 20.51 -4.51 10.26
C TRP A 73 21.03 -3.60 9.16
N ARG A 74 22.09 -4.04 8.49
CA ARG A 74 22.53 -3.43 7.23
C ARG A 74 21.51 -3.73 6.14
N ARG A 75 21.05 -2.70 5.41
CA ARG A 75 19.95 -2.84 4.45
C ARG A 75 20.35 -3.65 3.22
N ARG A 76 21.57 -3.42 2.70
CA ARG A 76 22.05 -4.12 1.50
C ARG A 76 22.06 -5.65 1.64
N PRO A 77 22.60 -6.28 2.70
CA PRO A 77 22.46 -7.72 2.92
C PRO A 77 20.99 -8.17 3.04
N VAL A 78 20.12 -7.38 3.68
CA VAL A 78 18.69 -7.71 3.79
C VAL A 78 18.03 -7.73 2.41
N LEU A 79 18.28 -6.73 1.56
CA LEU A 79 17.78 -6.69 0.18
C LEU A 79 18.22 -7.91 -0.62
N ILE A 80 19.52 -8.23 -0.60
CA ILE A 80 20.09 -9.37 -1.33
C ILE A 80 19.52 -10.70 -0.82
N SER A 81 19.45 -10.90 0.51
CA SER A 81 18.91 -12.13 1.08
C SER A 81 17.43 -12.32 0.82
N ALA A 82 16.66 -11.23 0.83
CA ALA A 82 15.24 -11.24 0.47
C ALA A 82 15.03 -11.64 -1.00
N ASP A 83 15.82 -11.07 -1.92
CA ASP A 83 15.77 -11.41 -3.34
C ASP A 83 16.17 -12.86 -3.61
N ILE A 84 17.26 -13.33 -3.03
CA ILE A 84 17.72 -14.72 -3.17
C ILE A 84 16.68 -15.66 -2.58
N GLY A 85 16.13 -15.36 -1.40
CA GLY A 85 15.07 -16.16 -0.78
C GLY A 85 13.84 -16.28 -1.67
N ARG A 86 13.38 -15.16 -2.23
CA ARG A 86 12.24 -15.12 -3.18
C ARG A 86 12.57 -15.92 -4.45
N ALA A 87 13.76 -15.74 -5.02
CA ALA A 87 14.19 -16.47 -6.20
C ALA A 87 14.20 -17.99 -5.99
N VAL A 88 14.73 -18.45 -4.86
CA VAL A 88 14.75 -19.89 -4.50
C VAL A 88 13.33 -20.44 -4.32
N MET A 89 12.47 -19.71 -3.59
CA MET A 89 11.10 -20.13 -3.35
C MET A 89 10.31 -20.22 -4.65
N LEU A 90 10.33 -19.19 -5.48
CA LEU A 90 9.63 -19.19 -6.77
C LEU A 90 10.23 -20.18 -7.75
N GLY A 91 11.55 -20.29 -7.82
CA GLY A 91 12.24 -21.26 -8.66
C GLY A 91 11.93 -22.72 -8.29
N SER A 92 11.51 -22.99 -7.06
CA SER A 92 11.07 -24.32 -6.64
C SER A 92 9.78 -24.79 -7.34
N ILE A 93 8.92 -23.86 -7.81
CA ILE A 93 7.64 -24.17 -8.46
C ILE A 93 7.86 -24.89 -9.81
N PRO A 94 8.60 -24.31 -10.80
CA PRO A 94 8.84 -24.99 -12.06
C PRO A 94 9.64 -26.29 -11.90
N VAL A 95 10.56 -26.36 -10.93
CA VAL A 95 11.29 -27.60 -10.62
C VAL A 95 10.34 -28.68 -10.12
N ALA A 96 9.52 -28.38 -9.11
CA ALA A 96 8.55 -29.34 -8.59
C ALA A 96 7.50 -29.75 -9.66
N TYR A 97 7.11 -28.81 -10.52
CA TYR A 97 6.20 -29.10 -11.63
C TYR A 97 6.83 -30.09 -12.61
N SER A 98 8.07 -29.88 -13.03
CA SER A 98 8.78 -30.78 -13.95
C SER A 98 9.00 -32.17 -13.36
N MET A 99 9.11 -32.30 -12.04
CA MET A 99 9.25 -33.57 -11.32
C MET A 99 7.90 -34.23 -10.99
N GLY A 100 6.77 -33.58 -11.28
CA GLY A 100 5.44 -34.06 -10.91
C GLY A 100 5.08 -33.98 -9.43
N TRP A 101 5.82 -33.19 -8.64
CA TRP A 101 5.64 -33.08 -7.19
C TRP A 101 4.94 -31.79 -6.75
N LEU A 102 4.56 -30.93 -7.70
CA LEU A 102 3.89 -29.67 -7.37
C LEU A 102 2.62 -29.92 -6.56
N SER A 103 2.48 -29.24 -5.45
CA SER A 103 1.34 -29.38 -4.53
C SER A 103 0.83 -28.02 -4.06
N LEU A 104 -0.43 -27.96 -3.59
CA LEU A 104 -1.00 -26.76 -2.98
C LEU A 104 -0.25 -26.33 -1.72
N GLY A 105 0.21 -27.29 -0.91
CA GLY A 105 1.02 -27.01 0.28
C GLY A 105 2.30 -26.26 -0.07
N GLN A 106 2.94 -26.64 -1.19
CA GLN A 106 4.12 -25.93 -1.69
C GLN A 106 3.75 -24.50 -2.14
N LEU A 107 2.65 -24.31 -2.88
CA LEU A 107 2.24 -22.98 -3.31
C LEU A 107 1.92 -22.07 -2.11
N TYR A 108 1.24 -22.56 -1.08
CA TYR A 108 1.01 -21.79 0.16
C TYR A 108 2.31 -21.42 0.85
N THR A 109 3.25 -22.37 0.96
CA THR A 109 4.56 -22.11 1.58
C THR A 109 5.35 -21.06 0.80
N VAL A 110 5.38 -21.20 -0.52
CA VAL A 110 6.04 -20.24 -1.40
C VAL A 110 5.39 -18.85 -1.28
N ALA A 111 4.06 -18.77 -1.29
CA ALA A 111 3.32 -17.51 -1.16
C ALA A 111 3.65 -16.79 0.16
N ILE A 112 3.64 -17.52 1.29
CA ILE A 112 3.97 -16.95 2.61
C ILE A 112 5.44 -16.50 2.65
N LEU A 113 6.37 -17.35 2.26
CA LEU A 113 7.82 -17.04 2.39
C LEU A 113 8.25 -15.94 1.39
N THR A 114 7.70 -15.93 0.19
CA THR A 114 7.92 -14.85 -0.78
C THR A 114 7.31 -13.54 -0.26
N GLY A 115 6.12 -13.59 0.33
CA GLY A 115 5.49 -12.44 0.97
C GLY A 115 6.32 -11.88 2.14
N VAL A 116 6.89 -12.74 3.00
CA VAL A 116 7.83 -12.32 4.07
C VAL A 116 9.05 -11.64 3.45
N GLY A 117 9.65 -12.24 2.42
CA GLY A 117 10.78 -11.65 1.70
C GLY A 117 10.43 -10.27 1.12
N THR A 118 9.23 -10.11 0.55
CA THR A 118 8.74 -8.84 0.01
C THR A 118 8.60 -7.77 1.10
N VAL A 119 8.06 -8.11 2.27
CA VAL A 119 7.96 -7.18 3.40
C VAL A 119 9.34 -6.67 3.84
N PHE A 120 10.30 -7.58 4.01
CA PHE A 120 11.67 -7.19 4.38
C PHE A 120 12.35 -6.34 3.30
N PHE A 121 12.16 -6.72 2.03
CA PHE A 121 12.69 -5.97 0.91
C PHE A 121 12.13 -4.56 0.86
N ASP A 122 10.82 -4.39 0.92
CA ASP A 122 10.14 -3.09 0.83
C ASP A 122 10.58 -2.13 1.94
N VAL A 123 10.69 -2.64 3.18
CA VAL A 123 11.13 -1.84 4.32
C VAL A 123 12.61 -1.44 4.17
N ALA A 124 13.47 -2.40 3.79
CA ALA A 124 14.89 -2.14 3.61
C ALA A 124 15.15 -1.18 2.44
N TYR A 125 14.41 -1.34 1.34
CA TYR A 125 14.51 -0.53 0.13
C TYR A 125 14.18 0.95 0.39
N GLN A 126 13.05 1.23 1.08
CA GLN A 126 12.66 2.59 1.45
C GLN A 126 13.73 3.27 2.32
N ALA A 127 14.40 2.51 3.19
CA ALA A 127 15.47 3.03 4.04
C ALA A 127 16.84 3.11 3.34
N TYR A 128 17.05 2.39 2.23
CA TYR A 128 18.31 2.33 1.50
C TYR A 128 18.46 3.45 0.47
N LEU A 129 17.37 3.82 -0.25
CA LEU A 129 17.40 4.84 -1.29
C LEU A 129 17.96 6.19 -0.81
N PRO A 130 17.57 6.75 0.37
CA PRO A 130 18.12 8.02 0.86
C PRO A 130 19.62 8.01 1.17
N ARG A 131 20.23 6.82 1.25
CA ARG A 131 21.67 6.65 1.46
C ARG A 131 22.45 6.52 0.16
N LEU A 132 21.78 6.03 -0.88
CA LEU A 132 22.34 5.86 -2.19
C LEU A 132 22.40 7.18 -2.97
N VAL A 133 21.37 8.00 -2.81
CA VAL A 133 21.15 9.26 -3.53
C VAL A 133 21.30 10.45 -2.56
N GLU A 134 21.81 11.59 -3.05
CA GLU A 134 21.88 12.84 -2.29
C GLU A 134 20.45 13.36 -1.95
N ARG A 135 20.28 14.04 -0.81
CA ARG A 135 18.97 14.50 -0.32
C ARG A 135 18.22 15.36 -1.34
N GLU A 136 18.94 16.24 -2.05
CA GLU A 136 18.39 17.16 -3.06
C GLU A 136 17.82 16.41 -4.28
N ARG A 137 18.20 15.14 -4.45
CA ARG A 137 17.84 14.30 -5.60
C ARG A 137 16.88 13.16 -5.25
N LEU A 138 16.45 13.08 -4.00
CA LEU A 138 15.52 12.03 -3.55
C LEU A 138 14.19 12.08 -4.29
N VAL A 139 13.68 13.29 -4.56
CA VAL A 139 12.42 13.46 -5.31
C VAL A 139 12.54 12.90 -6.73
N ASP A 140 13.67 13.19 -7.43
CA ASP A 140 13.94 12.66 -8.78
C ASP A 140 14.12 11.13 -8.74
N GLY A 141 14.82 10.59 -7.72
CA GLY A 141 14.99 9.15 -7.52
C GLY A 141 13.67 8.42 -7.29
N ASN A 142 12.87 8.89 -6.32
CA ASN A 142 11.56 8.33 -6.04
C ASN A 142 10.62 8.42 -7.25
N GLY A 143 10.64 9.53 -8.00
CA GLY A 143 9.85 9.70 -9.21
C GLY A 143 10.18 8.64 -10.27
N LYS A 144 11.47 8.35 -10.50
CA LYS A 144 11.90 7.32 -11.46
C LYS A 144 11.45 5.92 -11.05
N LEU A 145 11.51 5.62 -9.76
CA LEU A 145 11.04 4.34 -9.22
C LEU A 145 9.53 4.20 -9.32
N GLU A 146 8.78 5.27 -9.07
CA GLU A 146 7.33 5.26 -9.20
C GLU A 146 6.87 5.11 -10.66
N ILE A 147 7.60 5.69 -11.63
CA ILE A 147 7.37 5.45 -13.05
C ILE A 147 7.55 3.97 -13.39
N SER A 148 8.62 3.31 -12.89
CA SER A 148 8.82 1.88 -13.08
C SER A 148 7.71 1.04 -12.46
N ARG A 149 7.29 1.36 -11.24
CA ARG A 149 6.20 0.69 -10.55
C ARG A 149 4.89 0.80 -11.31
N SER A 150 4.53 2.01 -11.71
CA SER A 150 3.32 2.26 -12.51
C SER A 150 3.38 1.57 -13.87
N GLY A 151 4.54 1.60 -14.53
CA GLY A 151 4.77 0.89 -15.79
C GLY A 151 4.60 -0.63 -15.64
N ALA A 152 5.15 -1.21 -14.58
CA ALA A 152 4.99 -2.63 -14.28
C ALA A 152 3.54 -3.01 -13.95
N GLN A 153 2.82 -2.18 -13.21
CA GLN A 153 1.39 -2.42 -12.92
C GLN A 153 0.52 -2.40 -14.17
N ILE A 154 0.85 -1.56 -15.15
CA ILE A 154 0.07 -1.44 -16.39
C ILE A 154 0.46 -2.53 -17.37
N ALA A 155 1.75 -2.63 -17.72
CA ALA A 155 2.23 -3.55 -18.76
C ALA A 155 2.41 -4.99 -18.24
N GLY A 156 2.68 -5.14 -16.93
CA GLY A 156 3.02 -6.42 -16.31
C GLY A 156 1.98 -7.53 -16.53
N PRO A 157 0.68 -7.31 -16.28
CA PRO A 157 -0.33 -8.33 -16.49
C PRO A 157 -0.43 -8.81 -17.93
N GLY A 158 -0.25 -7.92 -18.91
CA GLY A 158 -0.21 -8.30 -20.32
C GLY A 158 1.00 -9.19 -20.64
N LEU A 159 2.18 -8.79 -20.17
CA LEU A 159 3.40 -9.60 -20.29
C LEU A 159 3.26 -10.95 -19.57
N ALA A 160 2.64 -10.94 -18.38
CA ALA A 160 2.37 -12.15 -17.62
C ALA A 160 1.46 -13.11 -18.37
N GLY A 161 0.34 -12.60 -18.92
CA GLY A 161 -0.59 -13.39 -19.71
C GLY A 161 0.08 -14.06 -20.92
N GLU A 162 0.92 -13.33 -21.64
CA GLU A 162 1.67 -13.87 -22.79
C GLU A 162 2.73 -14.90 -22.38
N LEU A 163 3.51 -14.59 -21.33
CA LEU A 163 4.50 -15.56 -20.81
C LEU A 163 3.83 -16.85 -20.33
N ILE A 164 2.69 -16.75 -19.67
CA ILE A 164 1.92 -17.91 -19.21
C ILE A 164 1.36 -18.68 -20.41
N HIS A 165 0.89 -17.97 -21.43
CA HIS A 165 0.38 -18.61 -22.66
C HIS A 165 1.46 -19.44 -23.37
N VAL A 166 2.68 -18.89 -23.46
CA VAL A 166 3.80 -19.55 -24.19
C VAL A 166 4.48 -20.63 -23.34
N LEU A 167 4.75 -20.36 -22.06
CA LEU A 167 5.57 -21.24 -21.20
C LEU A 167 4.74 -22.16 -20.30
N GLY A 168 3.44 -21.90 -20.16
CA GLY A 168 2.58 -22.50 -19.15
C GLY A 168 2.72 -21.84 -17.78
N THR A 169 1.69 -22.01 -16.94
CA THR A 169 1.56 -21.31 -15.66
C THR A 169 2.72 -21.56 -14.69
N ALA A 170 3.11 -22.81 -14.49
CA ALA A 170 4.17 -23.18 -13.56
C ALA A 170 5.56 -22.71 -14.03
N ASN A 171 5.84 -22.80 -15.34
CA ASN A 171 7.15 -22.39 -15.87
C ASN A 171 7.30 -20.87 -15.98
N ALA A 172 6.21 -20.14 -16.21
CA ALA A 172 6.25 -18.67 -16.26
C ALA A 172 6.77 -18.06 -14.95
N VAL A 173 6.56 -18.72 -13.81
CA VAL A 173 7.09 -18.27 -12.49
C VAL A 173 8.63 -18.23 -12.49
N ALA A 174 9.32 -19.02 -13.35
CA ALA A 174 10.77 -18.94 -13.47
C ALA A 174 11.25 -17.56 -13.93
N ALA A 175 10.46 -16.83 -14.72
CA ALA A 175 10.80 -15.48 -15.14
C ALA A 175 10.94 -14.52 -13.94
N ASP A 176 10.05 -14.64 -12.96
CA ASP A 176 10.14 -13.86 -11.72
C ASP A 176 11.30 -14.31 -10.84
N ALA A 177 11.50 -15.63 -10.69
CA ALA A 177 12.67 -16.14 -9.97
C ALA A 177 13.98 -15.58 -10.54
N ILE A 178 14.12 -15.55 -11.87
CA ILE A 178 15.28 -14.97 -12.57
C ILE A 178 15.34 -13.44 -12.31
N SER A 179 14.21 -12.74 -12.31
CA SER A 179 14.15 -11.31 -12.07
C SER A 179 14.71 -10.93 -10.69
N PHE A 180 14.43 -11.72 -9.66
CA PHE A 180 14.99 -11.54 -8.32
C PHE A 180 16.47 -11.84 -8.27
N VAL A 181 16.97 -12.82 -9.02
CA VAL A 181 18.42 -13.04 -9.14
C VAL A 181 19.10 -11.84 -9.79
N VAL A 182 18.52 -11.29 -10.86
CA VAL A 182 19.04 -10.07 -11.52
C VAL A 182 19.06 -8.88 -10.56
N SER A 183 18.01 -8.71 -9.76
CA SER A 183 17.92 -7.68 -8.72
C SER A 183 19.00 -7.87 -7.65
N ALA A 184 19.16 -9.08 -7.12
CA ALA A 184 20.19 -9.41 -6.13
C ALA A 184 21.61 -9.13 -6.63
N LEU A 185 21.89 -9.51 -7.90
CA LEU A 185 23.18 -9.23 -8.54
C LEU A 185 23.40 -7.72 -8.75
N GLY A 186 22.36 -6.99 -9.18
CA GLY A 186 22.41 -5.53 -9.33
C GLY A 186 22.74 -4.84 -8.02
N ILE A 187 22.00 -5.17 -6.94
CA ILE A 187 22.24 -4.63 -5.59
C ILE A 187 23.62 -5.07 -5.06
N GLY A 188 24.02 -6.32 -5.32
CA GLY A 188 25.33 -6.86 -4.99
C GLY A 188 26.50 -6.14 -5.68
N ALA A 189 26.26 -5.56 -6.86
CA ALA A 189 27.27 -4.79 -7.61
C ALA A 189 27.39 -3.32 -7.18
N ILE A 190 26.53 -2.83 -6.26
CA ILE A 190 26.61 -1.46 -5.72
C ILE A 190 27.90 -1.32 -4.91
N ARG A 191 28.68 -0.27 -5.19
CA ARG A 191 29.98 -0.05 -4.55
C ARG A 191 29.95 0.90 -3.36
N LYS A 192 28.92 1.76 -3.27
CA LYS A 192 28.81 2.74 -2.19
C LYS A 192 28.70 2.03 -0.84
N PRO A 193 29.62 2.27 0.13
CA PRO A 193 29.56 1.63 1.43
C PRO A 193 28.36 2.11 2.24
N GLU A 194 27.74 1.19 2.96
CA GLU A 194 26.66 1.52 3.89
C GLU A 194 27.28 1.89 5.25
N PRO A 195 27.06 3.13 5.77
CA PRO A 195 27.57 3.52 7.08
C PRO A 195 26.93 2.69 8.19
N VAL A 196 27.75 2.35 9.19
CA VAL A 196 27.26 1.70 10.42
C VAL A 196 26.39 2.68 11.18
N ARG A 197 25.23 2.26 11.65
CA ARG A 197 24.28 3.09 12.39
C ARG A 197 24.39 2.80 13.88
N ASP A 198 24.43 3.88 14.67
CA ASP A 198 24.22 3.77 16.12
C ASP A 198 22.72 3.48 16.37
N ALA A 199 22.46 2.38 17.05
CA ALA A 199 21.10 1.92 17.35
C ALA A 199 20.52 2.76 18.52
N HIS A 200 19.85 3.84 18.20
CA HIS A 200 19.16 4.69 19.19
C HIS A 200 17.66 4.69 18.90
N SER A 201 16.94 3.66 19.35
CA SER A 201 15.52 3.80 19.70
C SER A 201 15.14 2.73 20.72
N SER A 202 15.06 3.14 21.98
CA SER A 202 14.66 2.29 23.11
C SER A 202 13.16 2.30 23.39
N ALA A 203 12.35 2.95 22.55
CA ALA A 203 10.91 3.01 22.78
C ALA A 203 10.24 1.65 22.59
N ARG A 204 9.43 1.21 23.56
CA ARG A 204 8.70 -0.07 23.54
C ARG A 204 7.72 -0.07 22.37
N MET A 205 7.90 -0.99 21.42
CA MET A 205 7.07 -1.16 20.20
C MET A 205 5.56 -1.16 20.52
N GLY A 206 5.14 -1.86 21.57
CA GLY A 206 3.74 -1.93 21.96
C GLY A 206 3.12 -0.58 22.37
N ALA A 207 3.91 0.31 22.99
CA ALA A 207 3.45 1.65 23.35
C ALA A 207 3.23 2.51 22.09
N GLN A 208 4.14 2.43 21.12
CA GLN A 208 4.03 3.14 19.85
C GLN A 208 2.83 2.68 19.02
N ILE A 209 2.56 1.37 18.99
CA ILE A 209 1.38 0.82 18.30
C ILE A 209 0.10 1.29 18.98
N ARG A 210 0.03 1.27 20.32
CA ARG A 210 -1.14 1.71 21.08
C ARG A 210 -1.41 3.20 20.87
N GLU A 211 -0.38 4.03 20.88
CA GLU A 211 -0.50 5.46 20.61
C GLU A 211 -1.00 5.75 19.19
N GLY A 212 -0.41 5.09 18.19
CA GLY A 212 -0.86 5.23 16.80
C GLY A 212 -2.31 4.76 16.60
N LEU A 213 -2.68 3.62 17.22
CA LEU A 213 -4.05 3.10 17.17
C LEU A 213 -5.04 4.03 17.86
N GLY A 214 -4.68 4.53 19.05
CA GLY A 214 -5.46 5.52 19.78
C GLY A 214 -5.69 6.77 18.93
N TYR A 215 -4.63 7.32 18.36
CA TYR A 215 -4.73 8.52 17.52
C TYR A 215 -5.65 8.32 16.30
N VAL A 216 -5.51 7.21 15.56
CA VAL A 216 -6.33 6.93 14.37
C VAL A 216 -7.80 6.71 14.74
N LEU A 217 -8.09 5.95 15.80
CA LEU A 217 -9.47 5.60 16.15
C LEU A 217 -10.25 6.75 16.81
N HIS A 218 -9.56 7.63 17.55
CA HIS A 218 -10.23 8.78 18.19
C HIS A 218 -10.37 9.98 17.24
N HIS A 219 -9.47 10.11 16.23
CA HIS A 219 -9.56 11.22 15.29
C HIS A 219 -10.72 11.05 14.31
N PRO A 220 -11.71 11.97 14.27
CA PRO A 220 -12.97 11.78 13.53
C PRO A 220 -12.79 11.61 12.01
N VAL A 221 -11.77 12.20 11.39
CA VAL A 221 -11.47 12.06 9.97
C VAL A 221 -10.71 10.75 9.73
N LEU A 222 -9.66 10.45 10.51
CA LEU A 222 -8.80 9.27 10.29
C LEU A 222 -9.56 7.96 10.46
N ARG A 223 -10.42 7.84 11.48
CA ARG A 223 -11.24 6.62 11.67
C ARG A 223 -12.20 6.36 10.51
N ARG A 224 -12.73 7.42 9.87
CA ARG A 224 -13.61 7.29 8.71
C ARG A 224 -12.83 6.86 7.47
N ILE A 225 -11.64 7.44 7.24
CA ILE A 225 -10.76 7.02 6.15
C ILE A 225 -10.30 5.57 6.38
N ALA A 226 -9.94 5.19 7.62
CA ALA A 226 -9.57 3.82 7.95
C ALA A 226 -10.74 2.84 7.71
N GLY A 227 -11.97 3.20 8.14
CA GLY A 227 -13.16 2.42 7.88
C GLY A 227 -13.47 2.27 6.40
N ALA A 228 -13.43 3.36 5.64
CA ALA A 228 -13.66 3.35 4.20
C ALA A 228 -12.64 2.48 3.45
N THR A 229 -11.35 2.72 3.68
CA THR A 229 -10.28 1.96 3.01
C THR A 229 -10.26 0.50 3.47
N GLY A 230 -10.46 0.24 4.79
CA GLY A 230 -10.54 -1.12 5.32
C GLY A 230 -11.71 -1.93 4.75
N THR A 231 -12.89 -1.31 4.65
CA THR A 231 -14.07 -1.92 4.02
C THR A 231 -13.82 -2.20 2.54
N SER A 232 -13.28 -1.23 1.79
CA SER A 232 -12.93 -1.40 0.37
C SER A 232 -11.90 -2.51 0.17
N ASN A 233 -10.86 -2.58 1.00
CA ASN A 233 -9.85 -3.63 0.93
C ASN A 233 -10.40 -5.01 1.33
N PHE A 234 -11.27 -5.09 2.33
CA PHE A 234 -11.91 -6.35 2.69
C PHE A 234 -12.69 -6.95 1.50
N PHE A 235 -13.56 -6.14 0.88
CA PHE A 235 -14.33 -6.58 -0.28
C PHE A 235 -13.47 -6.74 -1.54
N GLY A 236 -12.42 -5.94 -1.69
CA GLY A 236 -11.37 -6.14 -2.70
C GLY A 236 -10.64 -7.47 -2.53
N GLY A 237 -10.33 -7.85 -1.28
CA GLY A 237 -9.75 -9.14 -0.93
C GLY A 237 -10.66 -10.33 -1.30
N ILE A 238 -12.00 -10.17 -1.16
CA ILE A 238 -12.99 -11.14 -1.67
C ILE A 238 -12.95 -11.16 -3.20
N MET A 239 -12.98 -9.98 -3.83
CA MET A 239 -13.13 -9.84 -5.27
C MET A 239 -11.96 -10.42 -6.06
N THR A 240 -10.74 -10.15 -5.65
CA THR A 240 -9.52 -10.49 -6.43
C THR A 240 -9.42 -11.98 -6.76
N PRO A 241 -9.40 -12.93 -5.81
CA PRO A 241 -9.31 -14.36 -6.15
C PRO A 241 -10.57 -14.88 -6.84
N VAL A 242 -11.75 -14.37 -6.48
CA VAL A 242 -13.03 -14.83 -7.06
C VAL A 242 -13.19 -14.34 -8.49
N LEU A 243 -12.72 -13.13 -8.81
CA LEU A 243 -12.73 -12.61 -10.18
C LEU A 243 -11.85 -13.46 -11.10
N LEU A 244 -10.65 -13.85 -10.65
CA LEU A 244 -9.79 -14.73 -11.42
C LEU A 244 -10.43 -16.11 -11.66
N LEU A 245 -11.01 -16.70 -10.60
CA LEU A 245 -11.78 -17.95 -10.73
C LEU A 245 -12.96 -17.80 -11.70
N PHE A 246 -13.65 -16.67 -11.67
CA PHE A 246 -14.76 -16.38 -12.56
C PHE A 246 -14.32 -16.23 -14.01
N MET A 247 -13.19 -15.54 -14.27
CA MET A 247 -12.61 -15.45 -15.62
C MET A 247 -12.25 -16.83 -16.16
N VAL A 248 -11.60 -17.69 -15.35
CA VAL A 248 -11.16 -19.02 -15.79
C VAL A 248 -12.34 -20.00 -15.90
N ARG A 249 -13.16 -20.15 -14.86
CA ARG A 249 -14.21 -21.18 -14.76
C ARG A 249 -15.56 -20.74 -15.28
N GLY A 250 -15.90 -19.47 -15.11
CA GLY A 250 -17.19 -18.88 -15.52
C GLY A 250 -17.20 -18.45 -16.98
N LEU A 251 -16.16 -17.71 -17.38
CA LEU A 251 -16.05 -17.15 -18.73
C LEU A 251 -15.18 -18.00 -19.66
N HIS A 252 -14.35 -18.91 -19.12
CA HIS A 252 -13.42 -19.79 -19.84
C HIS A 252 -12.31 -19.01 -20.57
N PHE A 253 -11.86 -17.91 -19.97
CA PHE A 253 -10.76 -17.11 -20.51
C PHE A 253 -9.42 -17.85 -20.35
N GLY A 254 -8.60 -17.78 -21.39
CA GLY A 254 -7.21 -18.20 -21.36
C GLY A 254 -6.33 -17.15 -20.66
N ALA A 255 -5.09 -17.52 -20.35
CA ALA A 255 -4.15 -16.65 -19.67
C ALA A 255 -3.86 -15.34 -20.43
N GLY A 256 -3.76 -15.42 -21.77
CA GLY A 256 -3.59 -14.25 -22.64
C GLY A 256 -4.76 -13.28 -22.56
N GLU A 257 -6.02 -13.79 -22.61
CA GLU A 257 -7.22 -12.96 -22.48
C GLU A 257 -7.30 -12.29 -21.10
N ILE A 258 -6.98 -13.02 -20.04
CA ILE A 258 -6.92 -12.48 -18.66
C ILE A 258 -5.85 -11.37 -18.59
N GLY A 259 -4.67 -11.62 -19.13
CA GLY A 259 -3.60 -10.65 -19.19
C GLY A 259 -4.00 -9.37 -19.93
N LEU A 260 -4.70 -9.50 -21.07
CA LEU A 260 -5.19 -8.36 -21.85
C LEU A 260 -6.30 -7.59 -21.11
N VAL A 261 -7.25 -8.26 -20.46
CA VAL A 261 -8.28 -7.62 -19.63
C VAL A 261 -7.64 -6.76 -18.54
N LEU A 262 -6.65 -7.30 -17.83
CA LEU A 262 -5.96 -6.61 -16.76
C LEU A 262 -5.08 -5.46 -17.31
N LEU A 263 -4.38 -5.66 -18.42
CA LEU A 263 -3.57 -4.61 -19.06
C LEU A 263 -4.44 -3.42 -19.48
N LEU A 264 -5.51 -3.68 -20.24
CA LEU A 264 -6.39 -2.62 -20.74
C LEU A 264 -7.13 -1.92 -19.59
N GLY A 265 -7.58 -2.67 -18.59
CA GLY A 265 -8.16 -2.12 -17.39
C GLY A 265 -7.18 -1.21 -16.64
N ASN A 266 -5.94 -1.67 -16.46
CA ASN A 266 -4.93 -0.91 -15.70
C ASN A 266 -4.47 0.38 -16.40
N LEU A 267 -4.76 0.60 -17.69
CA LEU A 267 -4.57 1.92 -18.32
C LEU A 267 -5.30 3.04 -17.58
N GLY A 268 -6.38 2.71 -16.88
CA GLY A 268 -7.10 3.65 -16.02
C GLY A 268 -6.24 4.28 -14.92
N PHE A 269 -5.16 3.62 -14.44
CA PHE A 269 -4.26 4.21 -13.45
C PHE A 269 -3.58 5.49 -13.95
N LEU A 270 -3.22 5.55 -15.23
CA LEU A 270 -2.65 6.77 -15.84
C LEU A 270 -3.67 7.91 -15.82
N ALA A 271 -4.89 7.61 -16.27
CA ALA A 271 -5.97 8.60 -16.26
C ALA A 271 -6.28 9.08 -14.84
N GLY A 272 -6.38 8.15 -13.88
CA GLY A 272 -6.62 8.45 -12.48
C GLY A 272 -5.52 9.30 -11.83
N ALA A 273 -4.26 9.02 -12.13
CA ALA A 273 -3.13 9.80 -11.63
C ALA A 273 -3.16 11.25 -12.15
N VAL A 274 -3.48 11.44 -13.43
CA VAL A 274 -3.62 12.78 -14.04
C VAL A 274 -4.84 13.53 -13.46
N LEU A 275 -5.93 12.82 -13.20
CA LEU A 275 -7.20 13.40 -12.72
C LEU A 275 -7.21 13.68 -11.21
N ALA A 276 -6.32 13.08 -10.43
CA ALA A 276 -6.36 13.14 -8.96
C ALA A 276 -6.39 14.58 -8.41
N ALA A 277 -5.48 15.44 -8.85
CA ALA A 277 -5.40 16.82 -8.39
C ALA A 277 -6.48 17.74 -9.04
N PRO A 278 -6.77 17.67 -10.35
CA PRO A 278 -7.89 18.41 -10.95
C PRO A 278 -9.24 18.14 -10.31
N VAL A 279 -9.59 16.87 -10.08
CA VAL A 279 -10.87 16.48 -9.46
C VAL A 279 -11.00 17.09 -8.07
N ALA A 280 -9.96 17.06 -7.25
CA ALA A 280 -9.97 17.65 -5.92
C ALA A 280 -10.11 19.19 -5.97
N ARG A 281 -9.51 19.85 -6.95
CA ARG A 281 -9.64 21.31 -7.13
C ARG A 281 -11.03 21.74 -7.61
N TRP A 282 -11.67 20.94 -8.47
CA TRP A 282 -12.99 21.30 -9.04
C TRP A 282 -14.14 20.95 -8.11
N LEU A 283 -14.07 19.81 -7.42
CA LEU A 283 -15.18 19.28 -6.63
C LEU A 283 -14.98 19.46 -5.11
N GLY A 284 -13.79 19.88 -4.70
CA GLY A 284 -13.38 19.88 -3.31
C GLY A 284 -12.81 18.53 -2.86
N LEU A 285 -11.91 18.56 -1.87
CA LEU A 285 -11.15 17.40 -1.41
C LEU A 285 -12.06 16.29 -0.88
N GLY A 286 -13.01 16.63 -0.02
CA GLY A 286 -13.95 15.66 0.57
C GLY A 286 -14.82 15.00 -0.48
N THR A 287 -15.29 15.77 -1.47
CA THR A 287 -16.07 15.24 -2.59
C THR A 287 -15.25 14.32 -3.46
N ALA A 288 -13.99 14.67 -3.78
CA ALA A 288 -13.09 13.81 -4.54
C ALA A 288 -12.88 12.45 -3.85
N ILE A 289 -12.75 12.44 -2.52
CA ILE A 289 -12.56 11.22 -1.73
C ILE A 289 -13.81 10.32 -1.78
N TRP A 290 -15.00 10.82 -1.48
CA TRP A 290 -16.19 9.96 -1.44
C TRP A 290 -16.67 9.57 -2.83
N LEU A 291 -16.58 10.48 -3.82
CA LEU A 291 -17.01 10.22 -5.19
C LEU A 291 -16.12 9.15 -5.87
N SER A 292 -14.82 9.22 -5.68
CA SER A 292 -13.92 8.19 -6.24
C SER A 292 -14.24 6.80 -5.69
N MET A 293 -14.61 6.66 -4.41
CA MET A 293 -15.04 5.39 -3.86
C MET A 293 -16.41 4.93 -4.41
N ALA A 294 -17.34 5.86 -4.62
CA ALA A 294 -18.63 5.54 -5.23
C ALA A 294 -18.46 5.08 -6.69
N VAL A 295 -17.62 5.76 -7.47
CA VAL A 295 -17.28 5.38 -8.85
C VAL A 295 -16.58 4.02 -8.88
N TRP A 296 -15.67 3.75 -7.94
CA TRP A 296 -15.06 2.43 -7.78
C TRP A 296 -16.13 1.35 -7.58
N GLY A 297 -17.09 1.57 -6.68
CA GLY A 297 -18.20 0.65 -6.44
C GLY A 297 -19.06 0.41 -7.68
N MET A 298 -19.35 1.45 -8.44
CA MET A 298 -20.10 1.33 -9.71
C MET A 298 -19.32 0.49 -10.74
N GLY A 299 -17.99 0.70 -10.85
CA GLY A 299 -17.13 -0.11 -11.70
C GLY A 299 -17.12 -1.58 -11.27
N ALA A 300 -17.06 -1.85 -9.97
CA ALA A 300 -17.05 -3.21 -9.43
C ALA A 300 -18.33 -4.00 -9.77
N ILE A 301 -19.49 -3.34 -9.85
CA ILE A 301 -20.77 -3.96 -10.20
C ILE A 301 -20.78 -4.52 -11.64
N LEU A 302 -19.95 -4.02 -12.54
CA LEU A 302 -19.88 -4.53 -13.91
C LEU A 302 -19.31 -5.95 -13.99
N ALA A 303 -18.44 -6.34 -13.06
CA ALA A 303 -17.78 -7.64 -13.09
C ALA A 303 -18.76 -8.84 -12.98
N PRO A 304 -19.72 -8.89 -12.03
CA PRO A 304 -20.68 -9.97 -11.96
C PRO A 304 -21.72 -10.00 -13.10
N LEU A 305 -21.87 -8.91 -13.86
CA LEU A 305 -22.75 -8.82 -15.02
C LEU A 305 -22.14 -9.51 -16.25
N ALA A 306 -20.82 -9.69 -16.27
CA ALA A 306 -20.10 -10.27 -17.42
C ALA A 306 -20.65 -11.65 -17.83
N THR A 307 -20.83 -11.84 -19.14
CA THR A 307 -21.22 -13.09 -19.76
C THR A 307 -20.12 -13.58 -20.71
N ARG A 308 -20.27 -14.73 -21.34
CA ARG A 308 -19.26 -15.22 -22.29
C ARG A 308 -19.13 -14.36 -23.55
N THR A 309 -20.19 -13.65 -23.92
CA THR A 309 -20.22 -12.85 -25.15
C THR A 309 -19.66 -11.45 -24.96
N ASP A 310 -19.93 -10.83 -23.83
CA ASP A 310 -19.59 -9.45 -23.51
C ASP A 310 -18.55 -9.31 -22.36
N GLY A 311 -18.17 -10.43 -21.77
CA GLY A 311 -17.34 -10.48 -20.56
C GLY A 311 -16.00 -9.78 -20.72
N PHE A 312 -15.35 -9.91 -21.87
CA PHE A 312 -14.09 -9.23 -22.13
C PHE A 312 -14.25 -7.71 -22.02
N ALA A 313 -15.20 -7.15 -22.76
CA ALA A 313 -15.43 -5.70 -22.77
C ALA A 313 -15.88 -5.18 -21.41
N LEU A 314 -16.84 -5.88 -20.75
CA LEU A 314 -17.33 -5.49 -19.43
C LEU A 314 -16.23 -5.53 -18.36
N LEU A 315 -15.36 -6.54 -18.37
CA LEU A 315 -14.25 -6.62 -17.42
C LEU A 315 -13.16 -5.59 -17.68
N VAL A 316 -12.87 -5.26 -18.94
CA VAL A 316 -11.98 -4.15 -19.30
C VAL A 316 -12.54 -2.83 -18.78
N VAL A 317 -13.83 -2.54 -19.01
CA VAL A 317 -14.47 -1.30 -18.53
C VAL A 317 -14.52 -1.28 -17.01
N SER A 318 -14.88 -2.39 -16.36
CA SER A 318 -14.84 -2.53 -14.91
C SER A 318 -13.45 -2.21 -14.38
N GLY A 319 -12.42 -2.91 -14.85
CA GLY A 319 -11.03 -2.71 -14.46
C GLY A 319 -10.55 -1.28 -14.68
N PHE A 320 -10.92 -0.66 -15.81
CA PHE A 320 -10.56 0.73 -16.13
C PHE A 320 -11.19 1.71 -15.13
N VAL A 321 -12.47 1.56 -14.81
CA VAL A 321 -13.17 2.43 -13.84
C VAL A 321 -12.56 2.28 -12.44
N LEU A 322 -12.26 1.04 -12.01
CA LEU A 322 -11.59 0.78 -10.74
C LEU A 322 -10.20 1.42 -10.71
N ALA A 323 -9.45 1.26 -11.79
CA ALA A 323 -8.09 1.79 -11.92
C ALA A 323 -8.03 3.33 -11.99
N VAL A 324 -9.02 4.00 -12.61
CA VAL A 324 -9.13 5.48 -12.55
C VAL A 324 -9.43 5.96 -11.13
N SER A 325 -10.34 5.28 -10.45
CA SER A 325 -10.81 5.70 -9.12
C SER A 325 -9.74 5.57 -8.04
N SER A 326 -8.87 4.56 -8.15
CA SER A 326 -7.88 4.23 -7.13
C SER A 326 -6.84 5.34 -6.89
N PRO A 327 -6.13 5.91 -7.89
CA PRO A 327 -5.22 7.03 -7.67
C PRO A 327 -5.93 8.29 -7.20
N VAL A 328 -7.14 8.58 -7.72
CA VAL A 328 -7.93 9.75 -7.27
C VAL A 328 -8.20 9.65 -5.78
N TYR A 329 -8.64 8.47 -5.29
CA TYR A 329 -8.82 8.23 -3.88
C TYR A 329 -7.49 8.32 -3.09
N ASN A 330 -6.47 7.56 -3.52
CA ASN A 330 -5.24 7.41 -2.76
C ASN A 330 -4.47 8.72 -2.59
N VAL A 331 -4.30 9.49 -3.66
CA VAL A 331 -3.58 10.77 -3.59
C VAL A 331 -4.27 11.72 -2.62
N ASN A 332 -5.58 11.86 -2.73
CA ASN A 332 -6.34 12.81 -1.93
C ASN A 332 -6.43 12.40 -0.46
N GLN A 333 -6.71 11.11 -0.16
CA GLN A 333 -6.80 10.65 1.23
C GLN A 333 -5.44 10.61 1.94
N VAL A 334 -4.33 10.30 1.22
CA VAL A 334 -2.98 10.32 1.80
C VAL A 334 -2.56 11.76 2.11
N SER A 335 -2.79 12.68 1.17
CA SER A 335 -2.52 14.12 1.39
C SER A 335 -3.29 14.67 2.59
N LEU A 336 -4.58 14.32 2.71
CA LEU A 336 -5.40 14.72 3.85
C LEU A 336 -4.84 14.18 5.18
N ARG A 337 -4.51 12.88 5.23
CA ARG A 337 -3.96 12.27 6.45
C ARG A 337 -2.63 12.90 6.89
N GLN A 338 -1.76 13.19 5.91
CA GLN A 338 -0.47 13.84 6.19
C GLN A 338 -0.65 15.27 6.71
N ALA A 339 -1.61 16.02 6.16
CA ALA A 339 -1.87 17.41 6.56
C ALA A 339 -2.46 17.54 7.96
N ILE A 340 -3.31 16.58 8.40
CA ILE A 340 -3.95 16.64 9.72
C ILE A 340 -3.15 15.92 10.81
N CYS A 341 -2.08 15.21 10.46
CA CYS A 341 -1.28 14.45 11.42
C CYS A 341 -0.01 15.22 11.79
N PRO A 342 0.25 15.48 13.08
CA PRO A 342 1.50 16.06 13.52
C PRO A 342 2.71 15.24 13.09
N ASP A 343 3.83 15.89 12.74
CA ASP A 343 5.02 15.24 12.19
C ASP A 343 5.56 14.10 13.09
N ARG A 344 5.52 14.30 14.42
CA ARG A 344 5.95 13.30 15.42
C ARG A 344 5.13 12.01 15.36
N LEU A 345 3.87 12.06 14.90
CA LEU A 345 2.95 10.93 14.85
C LEU A 345 2.79 10.33 13.45
N GLN A 346 3.29 10.98 12.38
CA GLN A 346 3.09 10.53 11.00
C GLN A 346 3.54 9.08 10.76
N GLY A 347 4.71 8.70 11.29
CA GLY A 347 5.20 7.33 11.16
C GLY A 347 4.28 6.30 11.85
N ARG A 348 3.83 6.60 13.08
CA ARG A 348 2.92 5.74 13.86
C ARG A 348 1.53 5.66 13.23
N MET A 349 0.99 6.78 12.79
CA MET A 349 -0.28 6.86 12.06
C MET A 349 -0.24 6.04 10.78
N ASN A 350 0.81 6.19 9.96
CA ASN A 350 0.95 5.44 8.70
C ASN A 350 1.09 3.93 8.95
N ALA A 351 1.87 3.51 9.95
CA ALA A 351 2.01 2.11 10.33
C ALA A 351 0.66 1.52 10.80
N THR A 352 -0.08 2.26 11.63
CA THR A 352 -1.41 1.85 12.10
C THR A 352 -2.41 1.76 10.95
N MET A 353 -2.46 2.76 10.09
CA MET A 353 -3.33 2.74 8.90
C MET A 353 -3.00 1.55 7.99
N ARG A 354 -1.71 1.29 7.75
CA ARG A 354 -1.29 0.15 6.96
C ARG A 354 -1.74 -1.18 7.59
N PHE A 355 -1.58 -1.34 8.89
CA PHE A 355 -2.02 -2.52 9.62
C PHE A 355 -3.55 -2.71 9.54
N LEU A 356 -4.34 -1.67 9.89
CA LEU A 356 -5.79 -1.74 9.88
C LEU A 356 -6.36 -1.99 8.47
N VAL A 357 -5.78 -1.37 7.47
CA VAL A 357 -6.32 -1.35 6.10
C VAL A 357 -5.87 -2.58 5.30
N TRP A 358 -4.60 -2.96 5.37
CA TRP A 358 -4.07 -4.12 4.64
C TRP A 358 -4.36 -5.43 5.36
N GLY A 359 -4.52 -5.40 6.68
CA GLY A 359 -4.90 -6.57 7.47
C GLY A 359 -6.27 -7.14 7.11
N THR A 360 -7.15 -6.37 6.45
CA THR A 360 -8.45 -6.86 5.97
C THR A 360 -8.35 -7.71 4.70
N LEU A 361 -7.29 -7.56 3.89
CA LEU A 361 -7.12 -8.28 2.63
C LEU A 361 -7.08 -9.81 2.80
N PRO A 362 -6.24 -10.38 3.68
CA PRO A 362 -6.21 -11.85 3.86
C PRO A 362 -7.53 -12.39 4.41
N ILE A 363 -8.21 -11.64 5.28
CA ILE A 363 -9.53 -12.02 5.78
C ILE A 363 -10.54 -12.03 4.64
N GLY A 364 -10.50 -11.01 3.77
CA GLY A 364 -11.31 -10.95 2.55
C GLY A 364 -11.08 -12.15 1.64
N GLY A 365 -9.82 -12.52 1.39
CA GLY A 365 -9.46 -13.68 0.57
C GLY A 365 -10.06 -14.99 1.08
N LEU A 366 -9.93 -15.25 2.39
CA LEU A 366 -10.53 -16.44 3.02
C LEU A 366 -12.06 -16.43 2.94
N VAL A 367 -12.70 -15.30 3.29
CA VAL A 367 -14.16 -15.16 3.21
C VAL A 367 -14.64 -15.32 1.77
N GLY A 368 -13.92 -14.74 0.80
CA GLY A 368 -14.19 -14.89 -0.63
C GLY A 368 -14.15 -16.35 -1.09
N GLY A 369 -13.15 -17.10 -0.64
CA GLY A 369 -13.02 -18.53 -0.92
C GLY A 369 -14.19 -19.34 -0.36
N VAL A 370 -14.61 -19.07 0.89
CA VAL A 370 -15.78 -19.73 1.52
C VAL A 370 -17.06 -19.37 0.77
N LEU A 371 -17.33 -18.10 0.51
CA LEU A 371 -18.52 -17.67 -0.20
C LEU A 371 -18.58 -18.24 -1.62
N ALA A 372 -17.46 -18.23 -2.35
CA ALA A 372 -17.39 -18.80 -3.69
C ALA A 372 -17.66 -20.31 -3.71
N SER A 373 -17.35 -21.02 -2.61
CA SER A 373 -17.62 -22.45 -2.48
C SER A 373 -19.08 -22.75 -2.10
N THR A 374 -19.76 -21.85 -1.39
CA THR A 374 -21.11 -22.05 -0.86
C THR A 374 -22.20 -21.48 -1.76
N ILE A 375 -22.06 -20.21 -2.20
CA ILE A 375 -23.07 -19.50 -3.00
C ILE A 375 -22.67 -19.32 -4.47
N GLY A 376 -21.48 -19.78 -4.86
CA GLY A 376 -20.95 -19.71 -6.23
C GLY A 376 -20.23 -18.40 -6.56
N LEU A 377 -19.48 -18.41 -7.67
CA LEU A 377 -18.55 -17.33 -8.04
C LEU A 377 -19.28 -16.01 -8.33
N ARG A 378 -20.34 -16.05 -9.15
CA ARG A 378 -21.08 -14.84 -9.55
C ARG A 378 -21.78 -14.16 -8.36
N SER A 379 -22.42 -14.94 -7.49
CA SER A 379 -23.06 -14.42 -6.27
C SER A 379 -22.04 -13.79 -5.32
N THR A 380 -20.86 -14.41 -5.20
CA THR A 380 -19.78 -13.86 -4.38
C THR A 380 -19.24 -12.55 -4.97
N LEU A 381 -19.13 -12.43 -6.30
CA LEU A 381 -18.76 -11.15 -6.95
C LEU A 381 -19.83 -10.06 -6.67
N TRP A 382 -21.12 -10.40 -6.65
CA TRP A 382 -22.15 -9.45 -6.25
C TRP A 382 -21.97 -8.99 -4.80
N VAL A 383 -21.70 -9.90 -3.87
CA VAL A 383 -21.43 -9.56 -2.47
C VAL A 383 -20.22 -8.64 -2.37
N ALA A 384 -19.12 -8.96 -3.09
CA ALA A 384 -17.90 -8.16 -3.10
C ALA A 384 -18.14 -6.76 -3.69
N ALA A 385 -18.83 -6.66 -4.82
CA ALA A 385 -19.11 -5.42 -5.51
C ALA A 385 -20.04 -4.50 -4.69
N LEU A 386 -21.15 -5.04 -4.20
CA LEU A 386 -22.12 -4.26 -3.41
C LEU A 386 -21.54 -3.86 -2.04
N GLY A 387 -20.86 -4.77 -1.36
CA GLY A 387 -20.20 -4.48 -0.09
C GLY A 387 -19.08 -3.45 -0.24
N GLY A 388 -18.26 -3.56 -1.28
CA GLY A 388 -17.22 -2.57 -1.59
C GLY A 388 -17.82 -1.22 -2.00
N ALA A 389 -18.93 -1.23 -2.75
CA ALA A 389 -19.66 -0.01 -3.10
C ALA A 389 -20.16 0.76 -1.86
N LEU A 390 -20.50 0.06 -0.77
CA LEU A 390 -20.93 0.72 0.47
C LEU A 390 -19.78 1.39 1.24
N ALA A 391 -18.53 1.16 0.87
CA ALA A 391 -17.39 1.75 1.55
C ALA A 391 -17.40 3.29 1.55
N PHE A 392 -18.00 3.94 0.53
CA PHE A 392 -18.11 5.40 0.47
C PHE A 392 -18.98 5.98 1.60
N LEU A 393 -19.86 5.19 2.22
CA LEU A 393 -20.74 5.64 3.33
C LEU A 393 -19.94 6.10 4.55
N TRP A 394 -18.74 5.58 4.75
CA TRP A 394 -17.87 6.05 5.82
C TRP A 394 -17.42 7.50 5.64
N VAL A 395 -17.23 7.95 4.40
CA VAL A 395 -16.61 9.24 4.06
C VAL A 395 -17.59 10.26 3.48
N ILE A 396 -18.82 9.86 3.11
CA ILE A 396 -19.87 10.79 2.65
C ILE A 396 -20.42 11.65 3.80
N ALA A 397 -20.33 11.19 5.06
CA ALA A 397 -20.77 11.92 6.22
C ALA A 397 -19.73 12.96 6.67
N ARG A 398 -20.20 14.05 7.33
CA ARG A 398 -19.30 15.01 8.00
C ARG A 398 -18.41 14.29 9.03
N PRO A 399 -17.12 14.66 9.22
CA PRO A 399 -16.49 15.88 8.72
C PRO A 399 -15.80 15.75 7.34
N VAL A 400 -15.64 14.52 6.74
CA VAL A 400 -14.84 14.36 5.52
C VAL A 400 -15.44 15.10 4.33
N ARG A 401 -16.77 14.95 4.11
CA ARG A 401 -17.45 15.57 2.97
C ARG A 401 -17.34 17.10 2.93
N SER A 402 -17.25 17.76 4.09
CA SER A 402 -17.23 19.22 4.19
C SER A 402 -15.84 19.83 3.95
N LEU A 403 -14.82 19.02 3.68
CA LEU A 403 -13.46 19.50 3.42
C LEU A 403 -13.34 19.98 1.96
N GLU A 404 -13.25 21.29 1.76
CA GLU A 404 -13.06 21.87 0.43
C GLU A 404 -11.60 21.80 -0.02
N GLN A 405 -10.66 22.01 0.92
CA GLN A 405 -9.23 21.99 0.67
C GLN A 405 -8.49 21.16 1.72
N VAL A 406 -7.24 20.84 1.43
CA VAL A 406 -6.34 20.26 2.43
C VAL A 406 -6.20 21.28 3.55
N PRO A 407 -6.54 20.92 4.82
CA PRO A 407 -6.32 21.84 5.94
C PRO A 407 -4.87 22.28 5.94
N SER A 408 -4.62 23.59 5.89
CA SER A 408 -3.29 24.11 6.16
C SER A 408 -2.91 23.69 7.58
N ALA A 409 -1.72 23.13 7.76
CA ALA A 409 -1.18 22.89 9.09
C ALA A 409 -1.14 24.24 9.80
N VAL A 410 -2.05 24.48 10.73
CA VAL A 410 -1.91 25.58 11.67
C VAL A 410 -0.74 25.15 12.55
N PRO A 411 0.39 25.89 12.57
CA PRO A 411 1.44 25.61 13.54
C PRO A 411 0.78 25.59 14.91
N ILE A 412 1.03 24.56 15.70
CA ILE A 412 0.45 24.44 17.07
C ILE A 412 0.82 25.67 17.89
N GLU A 413 2.00 26.25 17.63
CA GLU A 413 2.45 27.52 18.19
C GLU A 413 1.49 28.70 17.89
N ASP A 414 1.04 28.85 16.64
CA ASP A 414 0.15 29.96 16.26
C ASP A 414 -1.28 29.78 16.79
N ALA A 415 -1.76 28.54 16.89
CA ALA A 415 -3.08 28.25 17.45
C ALA A 415 -3.12 28.44 18.97
N ALA A 416 -2.08 27.97 19.67
CA ALA A 416 -1.95 28.15 21.12
C ALA A 416 -1.70 29.63 21.47
N LEU A 417 -0.83 30.31 20.73
CA LEU A 417 -0.59 31.75 20.88
C LEU A 417 -1.82 32.58 20.50
N GLY A 418 -2.56 32.19 19.48
CA GLY A 418 -3.82 32.84 19.08
C GLY A 418 -4.91 32.69 20.17
N GLN A 419 -5.07 31.49 20.73
CA GLN A 419 -6.01 31.24 21.82
C GLN A 419 -5.58 31.89 23.12
N ALA A 420 -4.30 31.84 23.47
CA ALA A 420 -3.76 32.54 24.63
C ALA A 420 -3.90 34.07 24.52
N ARG A 421 -3.65 34.62 23.32
CA ARG A 421 -3.84 36.07 23.05
C ARG A 421 -5.32 36.48 23.10
N GLN A 422 -6.23 35.61 22.62
CA GLN A 422 -7.66 35.91 22.68
C GLN A 422 -8.20 35.79 24.10
N ALA A 423 -7.76 34.79 24.88
CA ALA A 423 -8.09 34.65 26.31
C ALA A 423 -7.57 35.80 27.16
N LEU A 424 -6.40 36.36 26.79
CA LEU A 424 -5.85 37.56 27.41
C LEU A 424 -6.66 38.83 27.07
N LEU A 425 -7.17 38.93 25.84
CA LEU A 425 -7.98 40.06 25.41
C LEU A 425 -9.41 40.04 25.99
N ASP A 426 -9.96 38.83 26.16
CA ASP A 426 -11.32 38.63 26.68
C ASP A 426 -11.39 38.59 28.21
N GLY A 427 -10.30 38.65 28.94
CA GLY A 427 -10.24 38.71 30.39
C GLY A 427 -10.87 37.52 31.13
N SER A 428 -11.04 36.37 30.44
CA SER A 428 -11.92 35.28 30.88
C SER A 428 -11.23 34.09 31.56
N SER A 429 -9.91 34.16 31.86
CA SER A 429 -9.23 32.98 32.43
C SER A 429 -8.40 33.34 33.68
N PRO A 430 -8.54 32.56 34.78
CA PRO A 430 -7.72 32.70 36.01
C PRO A 430 -6.24 32.28 35.79
N GLY A 431 -5.90 31.73 34.63
CA GLY A 431 -4.54 31.28 34.27
C GLY A 431 -3.69 32.32 33.55
N ALA A 432 -4.19 33.56 33.35
CA ALA A 432 -3.49 34.63 32.64
C ALA A 432 -2.12 35.01 33.24
N THR A 433 -1.93 34.79 34.54
CA THR A 433 -0.66 35.05 35.22
C THR A 433 0.46 34.09 34.82
N TYR A 434 0.13 32.82 34.54
CA TYR A 434 1.10 31.80 34.08
C TYR A 434 1.55 31.99 32.62
N ALA A 435 0.67 32.54 31.78
CA ALA A 435 1.00 32.81 30.38
C ALA A 435 1.99 33.97 30.19
N ILE A 436 2.04 34.92 31.14
CA ILE A 436 2.97 36.05 31.11
C ILE A 436 4.38 35.57 31.44
N ASP A 437 4.55 34.64 32.38
CA ASP A 437 5.86 34.06 32.73
C ASP A 437 6.48 33.27 31.59
N VAL A 438 5.66 32.60 30.77
CA VAL A 438 6.13 31.83 29.60
C VAL A 438 6.58 32.74 28.45
N VAL A 439 5.96 33.94 28.29
CA VAL A 439 6.33 34.88 27.22
C VAL A 439 7.60 35.63 27.56
N GLU A 440 7.87 35.90 28.86
CA GLU A 440 9.09 36.59 29.31
C GLU A 440 10.33 35.67 29.28
N VAL A 441 10.16 34.33 29.40
CA VAL A 441 11.23 33.34 29.35
C VAL A 441 11.70 33.02 27.90
N VAL A 442 10.87 33.25 26.88
CA VAL A 442 11.19 32.90 25.46
C VAL A 442 12.24 33.86 24.85
N ASP A 443 12.56 34.99 25.47
CA ASP A 443 13.51 35.96 24.90
C ASP A 443 14.98 35.67 25.23
N GLY A 444 15.31 34.53 25.84
CA GLY A 444 16.64 34.41 26.41
C GLY A 444 17.44 33.14 26.40
N ARG A 445 17.08 31.94 25.93
CA ARG A 445 18.04 30.83 25.67
C ARG A 445 17.37 29.53 25.12
N PRO A 446 18.04 28.74 24.21
CA PRO A 446 17.42 27.59 23.55
C PRO A 446 17.29 26.31 24.41
N HIS A 447 17.73 26.29 25.64
CA HIS A 447 17.70 25.10 26.52
C HIS A 447 16.40 24.97 27.34
N ASP A 448 15.67 26.05 27.53
CA ASP A 448 14.49 26.08 28.41
C ASP A 448 13.17 25.77 27.66
N LEU A 449 13.22 25.68 26.32
CA LEU A 449 12.05 25.39 25.49
C LEU A 449 11.52 23.96 25.63
N VAL A 450 12.34 23.00 26.04
CA VAL A 450 11.95 21.62 26.24
C VAL A 450 11.20 21.39 27.54
N GLU A 451 11.62 22.06 28.63
CA GLU A 451 10.93 22.01 29.93
C GLU A 451 9.61 22.78 29.93
N ALA A 452 9.53 23.89 29.18
CA ALA A 452 8.28 24.64 29.02
C ALA A 452 7.24 23.89 28.19
N ALA A 453 7.66 23.11 27.20
CA ALA A 453 6.76 22.26 26.38
C ALA A 453 6.20 21.07 27.16
N GLU A 454 6.97 20.48 28.09
CA GLU A 454 6.48 19.42 28.99
C GLU A 454 5.49 19.94 30.03
N ALA A 455 5.66 21.11 30.54
CA ALA A 455 4.75 21.74 31.51
C ALA A 455 3.39 22.13 30.90
N VAL A 456 3.34 22.50 29.62
CA VAL A 456 2.10 22.80 28.89
C VAL A 456 1.31 21.51 28.56
N ASP A 457 1.99 20.40 28.29
CA ASP A 457 1.32 19.11 28.02
C ASP A 457 0.60 18.57 29.28
N ASP A 458 1.12 18.76 30.50
CA ASP A 458 0.47 18.32 31.73
C ASP A 458 -0.78 19.16 32.08
N VAL A 459 -0.81 20.43 31.75
CA VAL A 459 -1.96 21.32 32.05
C VAL A 459 -3.12 21.15 31.07
N VAL A 460 -2.84 20.78 29.80
CA VAL A 460 -3.86 20.54 28.78
C VAL A 460 -4.57 19.20 28.97
N TYR A 461 -3.92 18.21 29.60
CA TYR A 461 -4.52 16.89 29.84
C TYR A 461 -5.35 16.78 31.12
N ASP A 462 -5.13 17.61 32.12
CA ASP A 462 -5.92 17.60 33.37
C ASP A 462 -7.20 18.48 33.33
N GLY A 463 -7.37 19.29 32.29
CA GLY A 463 -8.55 20.15 32.10
C GLY A 463 -9.69 19.52 31.31
N VAL A 464 -9.60 18.23 30.93
CA VAL A 464 -10.63 17.49 30.16
C VAL A 464 -11.05 16.21 30.93
N ARG A 465 -11.17 16.30 32.25
CA ARG A 465 -11.93 15.30 33.03
C ARG A 465 -13.23 15.90 33.56
#